data_40eee3801f84dd20b79551f104c2ba1c
#
_entry.id   40eee3801f84dd20b79551f104c2ba1c
#
_cell.length_a   1.000
_cell.length_b   1.000
_cell.length_c   1.000
_cell.angle_alpha   90.00
_cell.angle_beta   90.00
_cell.angle_gamma   90.00
#
_symmetry.space_group_name_H-M   'P 1'
#
loop_
_entity.id
_entity.type
_entity.pdbx_description
1 polymer ?
#
loop_
_entity_poly.entity_id
_entity_poly.type
_entity_poly.pdbx_seq_one_letter_code
_entity_poly.pdbx_strand_id
1 'polypeptide(L)'
;GPSEEAQPFQPGDTALYLLLTLLPCALCLIEVKLPQVLKKIAGWLMLLVLPLLSFQAVDNINHTQIADFDFKTSLANYIGYLMVFALLFAVCRRVWVTALLGGAIFLTFGIANYFTSEFRGAPILPWDLSSVGTAFSVAGGYTYELTKPIAVSILLYLLAVLFCYHVCP
;
A
#
# COMPACT_ATOMS: atom_id res chain seq x y z
N GLY A 1 -9.54 7.53 25.99
CA GLY A 1 -10.70 7.11 25.22
C GLY A 1 -10.67 5.61 25.04
N PRO A 2 -11.82 4.93 24.85
CA PRO A 2 -11.82 3.49 24.67
C PRO A 2 -11.01 3.15 23.41
N SER A 3 -10.04 2.26 23.57
CA SER A 3 -9.35 1.62 22.49
C SER A 3 -10.41 1.07 21.51
N GLU A 4 -10.42 1.53 20.27
CA GLU A 4 -11.14 0.84 19.21
C GLU A 4 -10.49 -0.54 19.11
N GLU A 5 -11.10 -1.50 19.79
CA GLU A 5 -10.71 -2.90 19.70
C GLU A 5 -10.71 -3.27 18.22
N ALA A 6 -9.56 -3.72 17.72
CA ALA A 6 -9.43 -4.28 16.40
C ALA A 6 -10.53 -5.35 16.24
N GLN A 7 -11.53 -5.05 15.42
CA GLN A 7 -12.70 -5.94 15.30
C GLN A 7 -12.22 -7.31 14.82
N PRO A 8 -12.57 -8.39 15.54
CA PRO A 8 -12.18 -9.73 15.14
C PRO A 8 -12.82 -10.07 13.78
N PHE A 9 -12.12 -10.89 13.02
CA PHE A 9 -12.58 -11.40 11.72
C PHE A 9 -13.97 -11.99 11.82
N GLN A 10 -14.94 -11.40 11.13
CA GLN A 10 -16.31 -11.93 11.07
C GLN A 10 -16.48 -12.86 9.86
N PRO A 11 -17.42 -13.83 9.89
CA PRO A 11 -17.65 -14.76 8.78
C PRO A 11 -17.97 -14.08 7.45
N GLY A 12 -18.62 -12.91 7.48
CA GLY A 12 -18.88 -12.09 6.29
C GLY A 12 -17.62 -11.51 5.65
N ASP A 13 -16.58 -11.27 6.45
CA ASP A 13 -15.28 -10.80 5.97
C ASP A 13 -14.54 -11.90 5.23
N THR A 14 -14.74 -13.18 5.60
CA THR A 14 -14.12 -14.33 4.92
C THR A 14 -14.54 -14.41 3.45
N ALA A 15 -15.81 -14.15 3.15
CA ALA A 15 -16.31 -14.10 1.77
C ALA A 15 -15.66 -12.95 0.98
N LEU A 16 -15.49 -11.77 1.58
CA LEU A 16 -14.81 -10.63 0.97
C LEU A 16 -13.34 -10.95 0.68
N TYR A 17 -12.62 -11.57 1.62
CA TYR A 17 -11.22 -11.95 1.44
C TYR A 17 -11.05 -13.04 0.38
N LEU A 18 -11.94 -14.03 0.35
CA LEU A 18 -11.95 -15.04 -0.71
C LEU A 18 -12.19 -14.40 -2.08
N LEU A 19 -13.13 -13.47 -2.18
CA LEU A 19 -13.41 -12.76 -3.43
C LEU A 19 -12.21 -11.91 -3.85
N LEU A 20 -11.57 -11.19 -2.92
CA LEU A 20 -10.39 -10.39 -3.18
C LEU A 20 -9.15 -11.21 -3.54
N THR A 21 -9.05 -12.45 -3.09
CA THR A 21 -7.95 -13.37 -3.47
C THR A 21 -8.25 -14.12 -4.78
N LEU A 22 -9.50 -14.54 -5.00
CA LEU A 22 -9.88 -15.24 -6.22
C LEU A 22 -9.92 -14.30 -7.45
N LEU A 23 -10.30 -13.04 -7.27
CA LEU A 23 -10.34 -12.06 -8.35
C LEU A 23 -8.97 -11.84 -9.01
N PRO A 24 -7.86 -11.63 -8.28
CA PRO A 24 -6.53 -11.58 -8.86
C PRO A 24 -6.12 -12.86 -9.58
N CYS A 25 -6.44 -14.02 -9.00
CA CYS A 25 -6.15 -15.30 -9.64
C CYS A 25 -6.90 -15.47 -10.96
N ALA A 26 -8.16 -15.06 -11.01
CA ALA A 26 -8.96 -15.07 -12.23
C ALA A 26 -8.42 -14.06 -13.27
N LEU A 27 -8.02 -12.88 -12.83
CA LEU A 27 -7.41 -11.86 -13.70
C LEU A 27 -6.06 -12.30 -14.28
N CYS A 28 -5.29 -13.11 -13.56
CA CYS A 28 -4.05 -13.70 -14.09
C CYS A 28 -4.27 -14.62 -15.28
N LEU A 29 -5.46 -15.19 -15.40
CA LEU A 29 -5.82 -16.12 -16.50
C LEU A 29 -6.38 -15.40 -17.74
N ILE A 30 -6.68 -14.11 -17.64
CA ILE A 30 -7.28 -13.33 -18.72
C ILE A 30 -6.20 -12.56 -19.47
N GLU A 31 -5.97 -12.92 -20.72
CA GLU A 31 -5.16 -12.12 -21.63
C GLU A 31 -5.97 -10.95 -22.21
N VAL A 32 -5.63 -9.74 -21.79
CA VAL A 32 -6.29 -8.52 -22.28
C VAL A 32 -5.59 -8.04 -23.54
N LYS A 33 -6.23 -8.23 -24.69
CA LYS A 33 -5.75 -7.72 -25.98
C LYS A 33 -6.20 -6.27 -26.19
N LEU A 34 -5.43 -5.32 -25.67
CA LEU A 34 -5.66 -3.90 -25.88
C LEU A 34 -4.70 -3.33 -26.93
N PRO A 35 -5.15 -2.33 -27.73
CA PRO A 35 -4.26 -1.62 -28.63
C PRO A 35 -3.14 -0.91 -27.88
N GLN A 36 -1.96 -0.83 -28.48
CA GLN A 36 -0.73 -0.27 -27.90
C GLN A 36 -0.92 1.16 -27.33
N VAL A 37 -1.73 1.95 -28.00
CA VAL A 37 -2.03 3.34 -27.58
C VAL A 37 -2.76 3.35 -26.25
N LEU A 38 -3.78 2.50 -26.09
CA LEU A 38 -4.53 2.38 -24.84
C LEU A 38 -3.66 1.86 -23.69
N LYS A 39 -2.76 0.92 -23.96
CA LYS A 39 -1.79 0.43 -22.96
C LYS A 39 -0.86 1.54 -22.47
N LYS A 40 -0.37 2.39 -23.38
CA LYS A 40 0.48 3.54 -22.99
C LYS A 40 -0.29 4.55 -22.17
N ILE A 41 -1.52 4.90 -22.56
CA ILE A 41 -2.37 5.82 -21.80
C ILE A 41 -2.66 5.26 -20.42
N ALA A 42 -3.02 3.98 -20.32
CA ALA A 42 -3.24 3.32 -19.04
C ALA A 42 -1.97 3.34 -18.17
N GLY A 43 -0.79 3.12 -18.74
CA GLY A 43 0.48 3.20 -18.03
C GLY A 43 0.74 4.58 -17.42
N TRP A 44 0.55 5.64 -18.18
CA TRP A 44 0.71 7.00 -17.68
C TRP A 44 -0.32 7.36 -16.59
N LEU A 45 -1.58 6.98 -16.79
CA LEU A 45 -2.63 7.17 -15.78
C LEU A 45 -2.30 6.41 -14.49
N MET A 46 -1.84 5.16 -14.60
CA MET A 46 -1.47 4.37 -13.42
C MET A 46 -0.28 4.96 -12.68
N LEU A 47 0.70 5.56 -13.36
CA LEU A 47 1.82 6.26 -12.70
C LEU A 47 1.36 7.46 -11.85
N LEU A 48 0.21 8.06 -12.18
CA LEU A 48 -0.41 9.11 -11.36
C LEU A 48 -1.32 8.54 -10.25
N VAL A 49 -1.97 7.41 -10.51
CA VAL A 49 -2.92 6.78 -9.58
C VAL A 49 -2.19 5.97 -8.50
N LEU A 50 -1.09 5.29 -8.83
CA LEU A 50 -0.33 4.46 -7.87
C LEU A 50 0.16 5.23 -6.64
N PRO A 51 0.73 6.44 -6.76
CA PRO A 51 1.07 7.25 -5.60
C PRO A 51 -0.13 7.56 -4.71
N LEU A 52 -1.28 7.86 -5.31
CA LEU A 52 -2.51 8.12 -4.58
C LEU A 52 -3.01 6.88 -3.84
N LEU A 53 -2.98 5.71 -4.49
CA LEU A 53 -3.34 4.43 -3.87
C LEU A 53 -2.41 4.08 -2.71
N SER A 54 -1.10 4.30 -2.86
CA SER A 54 -0.13 4.08 -1.80
C SER A 54 -0.36 5.01 -0.62
N PHE A 55 -0.60 6.29 -0.88
CA PHE A 55 -0.93 7.27 0.15
C PHE A 55 -2.20 6.85 0.92
N GLN A 56 -3.26 6.52 0.20
CA GLN A 56 -4.52 6.09 0.82
C GLN A 56 -4.36 4.76 1.58
N ALA A 57 -3.58 3.81 1.08
CA ALA A 57 -3.31 2.54 1.75
C ALA A 57 -2.56 2.75 3.07
N VAL A 58 -1.53 3.57 3.08
CA VAL A 58 -0.77 3.90 4.30
C VAL A 58 -1.65 4.61 5.33
N ASP A 59 -2.46 5.57 4.91
CA ASP A 59 -3.39 6.27 5.79
C ASP A 59 -4.46 5.34 6.37
N ASN A 60 -5.00 4.45 5.56
CA ASN A 60 -5.98 3.47 6.00
C ASN A 60 -5.38 2.49 7.05
N ILE A 61 -4.15 2.05 6.86
CA ILE A 61 -3.44 1.18 7.81
C ILE A 61 -3.20 1.91 9.14
N ASN A 62 -2.85 3.19 9.10
CA ASN A 62 -2.54 3.98 10.29
C ASN A 62 -3.75 4.70 10.91
N HIS A 63 -4.97 4.41 10.44
CA HIS A 63 -6.21 5.03 10.89
C HIS A 63 -6.25 6.57 10.74
N THR A 64 -5.42 7.11 9.87
CA THR A 64 -5.49 8.50 9.44
C THR A 64 -6.40 8.60 8.21
N GLN A 65 -7.11 9.71 8.07
CA GLN A 65 -7.95 9.94 6.89
C GLN A 65 -7.40 11.12 6.10
N ILE A 66 -7.32 10.95 4.78
CA ILE A 66 -6.91 12.04 3.87
C ILE A 66 -7.80 13.27 4.05
N ALA A 67 -9.08 13.06 4.39
CA ALA A 67 -10.05 14.14 4.63
C ALA A 67 -9.74 14.98 5.87
N ASP A 68 -8.95 14.48 6.81
CA ASP A 68 -8.57 15.19 8.03
C ASP A 68 -7.39 16.15 7.80
N PHE A 69 -6.69 16.02 6.65
CA PHE A 69 -5.59 16.90 6.29
C PHE A 69 -6.06 18.11 5.49
N ASP A 70 -5.43 19.26 5.74
CA ASP A 70 -5.58 20.41 4.86
C ASP A 70 -5.12 20.06 3.43
N PHE A 71 -5.79 20.62 2.43
CA PHE A 71 -5.47 20.36 1.01
C PHE A 71 -3.99 20.53 0.68
N LYS A 72 -3.33 21.53 1.25
CA LYS A 72 -1.90 21.77 1.04
C LYS A 72 -1.04 20.63 1.57
N THR A 73 -1.38 20.09 2.74
CA THR A 73 -0.66 18.97 3.36
C THR A 73 -0.86 17.68 2.57
N SER A 74 -2.10 17.41 2.14
CA SER A 74 -2.40 16.25 1.29
C SER A 74 -1.68 16.33 -0.05
N LEU A 75 -1.65 17.50 -0.66
CA LEU A 75 -0.94 17.71 -1.93
C LEU A 75 0.58 17.53 -1.76
N ALA A 76 1.16 18.05 -0.69
CA ALA A 76 2.59 17.90 -0.41
C ALA A 76 2.97 16.42 -0.21
N ASN A 77 2.15 15.67 0.53
CA ASN A 77 2.31 14.23 0.72
C ASN A 77 2.21 13.49 -0.61
N TYR A 78 1.18 13.76 -1.40
CA TYR A 78 1.01 13.16 -2.73
C TYR A 78 2.22 13.40 -3.64
N ILE A 79 2.75 14.62 -3.67
CA ILE A 79 3.96 14.95 -4.44
C ILE A 79 5.15 14.11 -3.97
N GLY A 80 5.32 13.91 -2.67
CA GLY A 80 6.37 13.06 -2.11
C GLY A 80 6.26 11.61 -2.62
N TYR A 81 5.06 11.01 -2.56
CA TYR A 81 4.82 9.68 -3.14
C TYR A 81 5.07 9.65 -4.64
N LEU A 82 4.59 10.65 -5.37
CA LEU A 82 4.78 10.77 -6.81
C LEU A 82 6.26 10.83 -7.20
N MET A 83 7.08 11.56 -6.45
CA MET A 83 8.53 11.63 -6.70
C MET A 83 9.21 10.27 -6.56
N VAL A 84 8.86 9.49 -5.54
CA VAL A 84 9.41 8.14 -5.35
C VAL A 84 8.99 7.22 -6.50
N PHE A 85 7.72 7.24 -6.90
CA PHE A 85 7.25 6.44 -8.04
C PHE A 85 7.89 6.88 -9.36
N ALA A 86 8.08 8.17 -9.59
CA ALA A 86 8.78 8.68 -10.76
C ALA A 86 10.24 8.21 -10.81
N LEU A 87 10.94 8.23 -9.68
CA LEU A 87 12.30 7.71 -9.57
C LEU A 87 12.35 6.19 -9.86
N LEU A 88 11.46 5.42 -9.24
CA LEU A 88 11.36 3.98 -9.48
C LEU A 88 11.07 3.68 -10.95
N PHE A 89 10.17 4.44 -11.57
CA PHE A 89 9.86 4.27 -12.99
C PHE A 89 11.04 4.64 -13.89
N ALA A 90 11.80 5.68 -13.55
CA ALA A 90 12.99 6.06 -14.31
C ALA A 90 14.04 4.95 -14.33
N VAL A 91 14.15 4.18 -13.25
CA VAL A 91 15.07 3.04 -13.14
C VAL A 91 14.50 1.79 -13.80
N CYS A 92 13.27 1.42 -13.45
CA CYS A 92 12.67 0.14 -13.86
C CYS A 92 12.09 0.16 -15.26
N ARG A 93 11.64 1.31 -15.74
CA ARG A 93 10.99 1.54 -17.05
C ARG A 93 9.78 0.63 -17.34
N ARG A 94 9.24 -0.02 -16.33
CA ARG A 94 8.05 -0.86 -16.41
C ARG A 94 7.08 -0.48 -15.30
N VAL A 95 5.84 -0.20 -15.67
CA VAL A 95 4.81 0.28 -14.73
C VAL A 95 4.52 -0.75 -13.65
N TRP A 96 4.36 -2.02 -13.99
CA TRP A 96 4.06 -3.06 -13.01
C TRP A 96 5.20 -3.31 -12.02
N VAL A 97 6.47 -3.22 -12.46
CA VAL A 97 7.64 -3.34 -11.56
C VAL A 97 7.70 -2.14 -10.62
N THR A 98 7.44 -0.95 -11.15
CA THR A 98 7.34 0.28 -10.36
C THR A 98 6.23 0.18 -9.32
N ALA A 99 5.06 -0.34 -9.69
CA ALA A 99 3.95 -0.58 -8.78
C ALA A 99 4.33 -1.57 -7.68
N LEU A 100 4.96 -2.69 -8.04
CA LEU A 100 5.37 -3.71 -7.09
C LEU A 100 6.40 -3.17 -6.08
N LEU A 101 7.45 -2.51 -6.55
CA LEU A 101 8.50 -1.97 -5.68
C LEU A 101 7.98 -0.81 -4.82
N GLY A 102 7.24 0.12 -5.42
CA GLY A 102 6.63 1.24 -4.69
C GLY A 102 5.67 0.75 -3.62
N GLY A 103 4.83 -0.23 -3.94
CA GLY A 103 3.94 -0.86 -2.98
C GLY A 103 4.67 -1.57 -1.86
N ALA A 104 5.70 -2.34 -2.18
CA ALA A 104 6.52 -3.01 -1.17
C ALA A 104 7.15 -2.01 -0.19
N ILE A 105 7.70 -0.90 -0.70
CA ILE A 105 8.30 0.14 0.13
C ILE A 105 7.26 0.81 1.02
N PHE A 106 6.20 1.34 0.43
CA PHE A 106 5.22 2.14 1.18
C PHE A 106 4.34 1.31 2.10
N LEU A 107 3.89 0.12 1.69
CA LEU A 107 3.12 -0.77 2.55
C LEU A 107 3.96 -1.29 3.70
N THR A 108 5.20 -1.67 3.48
CA THR A 108 6.11 -2.10 4.55
C THR A 108 6.33 -0.98 5.55
N PHE A 109 6.57 0.24 5.07
CA PHE A 109 6.73 1.40 5.94
C PHE A 109 5.45 1.73 6.70
N GLY A 110 4.29 1.70 6.03
CA GLY A 110 2.99 1.95 6.66
C GLY A 110 2.65 0.91 7.74
N ILE A 111 2.90 -0.36 7.47
CA ILE A 111 2.70 -1.46 8.43
C ILE A 111 3.68 -1.33 9.61
N ALA A 112 4.95 -1.05 9.34
CA ALA A 112 5.94 -0.83 10.39
C ALA A 112 5.57 0.35 11.28
N ASN A 113 5.11 1.44 10.68
CA ASN A 113 4.66 2.61 11.43
C ASN A 113 3.43 2.31 12.31
N TYR A 114 2.48 1.54 11.77
CA TYR A 114 1.30 1.10 12.53
C TYR A 114 1.70 0.33 13.78
N PHE A 115 2.52 -0.71 13.65
CA PHE A 115 2.96 -1.50 14.81
C PHE A 115 3.84 -0.71 15.78
N THR A 116 4.68 0.17 15.26
CA THR A 116 5.48 1.05 16.13
C THR A 116 4.59 1.99 16.94
N SER A 117 3.57 2.55 16.33
CA SER A 117 2.59 3.40 17.01
C SER A 117 1.79 2.62 18.06
N GLU A 118 1.43 1.37 17.75
CA GLU A 118 0.68 0.51 18.67
C GLU A 118 1.50 0.13 19.91
N PHE A 119 2.77 -0.23 19.72
CA PHE A 119 3.62 -0.70 20.83
C PHE A 119 4.29 0.43 21.60
N ARG A 120 4.59 1.54 20.95
CA ARG A 120 5.34 2.65 21.53
C ARG A 120 4.46 3.87 21.85
N GLY A 121 3.26 3.92 21.28
CA GLY A 121 2.36 5.07 21.38
C GLY A 121 2.81 6.31 20.56
N ALA A 122 3.78 6.14 19.65
CA ALA A 122 4.29 7.21 18.79
C ALA A 122 4.71 6.67 17.43
N PRO A 123 4.52 7.43 16.34
CA PRO A 123 4.91 7.02 15.00
C PRO A 123 6.44 6.92 14.86
N ILE A 124 6.88 6.29 13.79
CA ILE A 124 8.31 6.22 13.42
C ILE A 124 8.81 7.62 13.12
N LEU A 125 9.92 7.98 13.72
CA LEU A 125 10.60 9.23 13.52
C LEU A 125 11.89 9.02 12.70
N PRO A 126 12.37 10.03 11.95
CA PRO A 126 13.54 9.86 11.06
C PRO A 126 14.79 9.34 11.76
N TRP A 127 14.99 9.68 13.03
CA TRP A 127 16.14 9.20 13.82
C TRP A 127 16.01 7.75 14.29
N ASP A 128 14.81 7.17 14.25
CA ASP A 128 14.61 5.74 14.57
C ASP A 128 15.30 4.83 13.55
N LEU A 129 15.58 5.34 12.35
CA LEU A 129 16.34 4.63 11.32
C LEU A 129 17.75 4.23 11.80
N SER A 130 18.35 4.99 12.71
CA SER A 130 19.64 4.66 13.31
C SER A 130 19.57 3.48 14.29
N SER A 131 18.38 3.19 14.80
CA SER A 131 18.12 2.16 15.81
C SER A 131 17.39 0.93 15.26
N VAL A 132 17.33 0.78 13.93
CA VAL A 132 16.62 -0.33 13.26
C VAL A 132 17.11 -1.70 13.74
N GLY A 133 18.42 -1.87 13.94
CA GLY A 133 18.98 -3.12 14.46
C GLY A 133 18.47 -3.49 15.86
N THR A 134 18.35 -2.52 16.75
CA THR A 134 17.76 -2.73 18.09
C THR A 134 16.26 -3.01 17.98
N ALA A 135 15.56 -2.30 17.10
CA ALA A 135 14.13 -2.54 16.88
C ALA A 135 13.86 -3.97 16.41
N PHE A 136 14.67 -4.52 15.50
CA PHE A 136 14.54 -5.91 15.05
C PHE A 136 14.79 -6.92 16.17
N SER A 137 15.73 -6.66 17.07
CA SER A 137 15.99 -7.58 18.19
C SER A 137 14.86 -7.63 19.21
N VAL A 138 14.13 -6.54 19.35
CA VAL A 138 12.98 -6.42 20.29
C VAL A 138 11.68 -6.88 19.63
N ALA A 139 11.57 -6.74 18.31
CA ALA A 139 10.36 -7.07 17.55
C ALA A 139 9.90 -8.52 17.73
N GLY A 140 10.83 -9.47 17.91
CA GLY A 140 10.51 -10.89 18.15
C GLY A 140 9.76 -11.17 19.46
N GLY A 141 9.68 -10.21 20.39
CA GLY A 141 8.96 -10.33 21.65
C GLY A 141 7.50 -9.89 21.60
N TYR A 142 7.03 -9.35 20.48
CA TYR A 142 5.67 -8.85 20.32
C TYR A 142 4.79 -9.80 19.50
N THR A 143 3.51 -9.84 19.85
CA THR A 143 2.49 -10.53 19.03
C THR A 143 1.98 -9.57 17.96
N TYR A 144 2.09 -9.99 16.70
CA TYR A 144 1.62 -9.23 15.56
C TYR A 144 0.31 -9.81 15.05
N GLU A 145 -0.75 -9.02 15.10
CA GLU A 145 -2.05 -9.42 14.58
C GLU A 145 -2.31 -8.73 13.23
N LEU A 146 -2.72 -9.54 12.25
CA LEU A 146 -3.10 -9.02 10.95
C LEU A 146 -4.47 -8.32 11.08
N THR A 147 -4.47 -7.00 11.05
CA THR A 147 -5.71 -6.22 11.11
C THR A 147 -6.41 -6.18 9.75
N LYS A 148 -7.74 -5.97 9.77
CA LYS A 148 -8.54 -5.84 8.55
C LYS A 148 -8.04 -4.74 7.60
N PRO A 149 -7.71 -3.51 8.06
CA PRO A 149 -7.16 -2.47 7.18
C PRO A 149 -5.86 -2.88 6.49
N ILE A 150 -4.95 -3.56 7.19
CA ILE A 150 -3.69 -4.05 6.62
C ILE A 150 -3.97 -5.06 5.52
N ALA A 151 -4.80 -6.08 5.80
CA ALA A 151 -5.13 -7.12 4.83
C ALA A 151 -5.82 -6.55 3.59
N VAL A 152 -6.81 -5.67 3.76
CA VAL A 152 -7.52 -5.02 2.65
C VAL A 152 -6.58 -4.15 1.82
N SER A 153 -5.72 -3.37 2.44
CA SER A 153 -4.75 -2.51 1.75
C SER A 153 -3.77 -3.31 0.91
N ILE A 154 -3.24 -4.41 1.45
CA ILE A 154 -2.34 -5.32 0.73
C ILE A 154 -3.06 -5.93 -0.48
N LEU A 155 -4.26 -6.47 -0.28
CA LEU A 155 -5.02 -7.14 -1.35
C LEU A 155 -5.42 -6.17 -2.47
N LEU A 156 -5.91 -4.98 -2.13
CA LEU A 156 -6.26 -3.95 -3.12
C LEU A 156 -5.04 -3.47 -3.89
N TYR A 157 -3.89 -3.34 -3.22
CA TYR A 157 -2.67 -2.94 -3.88
C TYR A 157 -2.12 -4.03 -4.81
N LEU A 158 -2.21 -5.30 -4.41
CA LEU A 158 -1.88 -6.43 -5.28
C LEU A 158 -2.76 -6.49 -6.52
N LEU A 159 -4.06 -6.17 -6.40
CA LEU A 159 -4.95 -6.01 -7.56
C LEU A 159 -4.46 -4.92 -8.51
N ALA A 160 -4.01 -3.78 -7.99
CA ALA A 160 -3.46 -2.70 -8.80
C ALA A 160 -2.17 -3.13 -9.52
N VAL A 161 -1.28 -3.88 -8.85
CA VAL A 161 -0.06 -4.43 -9.47
C VAL A 161 -0.40 -5.41 -10.59
N LEU A 162 -1.36 -6.30 -10.38
CA LEU A 162 -1.81 -7.24 -11.41
C LEU A 162 -2.47 -6.54 -12.59
N PHE A 163 -3.27 -5.52 -12.35
CA PHE A 163 -3.82 -4.67 -13.41
C PHE A 163 -2.71 -4.04 -14.24
N CYS A 164 -1.68 -3.48 -13.60
CA CYS A 164 -0.53 -2.93 -14.30
C CYS A 164 0.21 -3.99 -15.12
N TYR A 165 0.35 -5.20 -14.59
CA TYR A 165 1.00 -6.30 -15.30
C TYR A 165 0.28 -6.69 -16.58
N HIS A 166 -1.07 -6.74 -16.57
CA HIS A 166 -1.86 -7.16 -17.72
C HIS A 166 -2.15 -6.04 -18.72
N VAL A 167 -2.31 -4.81 -18.25
CA VAL A 167 -2.80 -3.69 -19.07
C VAL A 167 -1.69 -2.73 -19.45
N CYS A 168 -0.69 -2.52 -18.58
CA CYS A 168 0.38 -1.53 -18.81
C CYS A 168 1.63 -2.20 -19.42
N PRO A 169 2.35 -1.49 -20.29
CA PRO A 169 3.61 -1.99 -20.86
C PRO A 169 4.76 -2.04 -19.84
#